data_63861f8748ab9bf2e610d2593e7bdb8c
#
_entry.id   63861f8748ab9bf2e610d2593e7bdb8c
#
_cell.length_a   1.000
_cell.length_b   1.000
_cell.length_c   1.000
_cell.angle_alpha   90.00
_cell.angle_beta   90.00
_cell.angle_gamma   90.00
#
_symmetry.space_group_name_H-M   'P 1'
#
loop_
_entity.id
_entity.type
_entity.pdbx_description
1 polymer ?
#
loop_
_entity_poly.entity_id
_entity_poly.type
_entity_poly.pdbx_seq_one_letter_code
_entity_poly.pdbx_strand_id
1 'polypeptide(L)'
;MCGRYQFSADEYKEIRRIVRDAQRRSEGNELNFQMAGDIFPSQVAPVLVSRGEKIVGEFQQWGLPGFRGRQQIINARAETVTEKPMFRRSIAFQRCVIPATGFYEWDTAKHKYFFQMPGQPIYLAGIYDNINGVNCFIIL
;
A
#
# COMPACT_ATOMS: atom_id res chain seq x y z
N MET A 1 1.95 -7.55 12.17
CA MET A 1 1.77 -7.17 10.75
C MET A 1 0.90 -5.93 10.66
N CYS A 2 1.22 -5.03 9.73
CA CYS A 2 0.59 -3.72 9.63
C CYS A 2 -0.88 -3.81 9.21
N GLY A 3 -1.79 -3.33 10.05
CA GLY A 3 -3.22 -3.23 9.75
C GLY A 3 -3.74 -1.79 9.68
N ARG A 4 -2.85 -0.82 9.85
CA ARG A 4 -3.13 0.61 9.78
C ARG A 4 -1.83 1.38 9.61
N TYR A 5 -1.81 2.34 8.71
CA TYR A 5 -0.69 3.26 8.62
C TYR A 5 -1.17 4.70 8.48
N GLN A 6 -0.32 5.65 8.83
CA GLN A 6 -0.61 7.07 8.70
C GLN A 6 -0.04 7.60 7.39
N PHE A 7 -0.79 8.49 6.76
CA PHE A 7 -0.40 9.15 5.53
C PHE A 7 -0.75 10.63 5.60
N SER A 8 0.14 11.47 5.08
CA SER A 8 -0.12 12.88 4.85
C SER A 8 0.47 13.29 3.51
N ALA A 9 -0.39 13.72 2.59
CA ALA A 9 0.01 14.09 1.23
C ALA A 9 0.93 15.31 1.18
N ASP A 10 0.88 16.18 2.17
CA ASP A 10 1.59 17.46 2.16
C ASP A 10 2.82 17.52 3.09
N GLU A 11 3.03 16.50 3.92
CA GLU A 11 4.09 16.55 4.95
C GLU A 11 5.49 16.53 4.35
N TYR A 12 5.70 15.74 3.27
CA TYR A 12 7.00 15.59 2.63
C TYR A 12 6.92 15.87 1.14
N LYS A 13 7.96 16.53 0.59
CA LYS A 13 8.07 16.83 -0.84
C LYS A 13 7.98 15.57 -1.72
N GLU A 14 8.60 14.49 -1.27
CA GLU A 14 8.59 13.19 -1.96
C GLU A 14 7.17 12.64 -2.06
N ILE A 15 6.41 12.68 -0.99
CA ILE A 15 5.01 12.22 -0.96
C ILE A 15 4.14 13.09 -1.85
N ARG A 16 4.29 14.41 -1.81
CA ARG A 16 3.56 15.32 -2.73
C ARG A 16 3.76 14.96 -4.19
N ARG A 17 4.99 14.63 -4.59
CA ARG A 17 5.29 14.20 -5.97
C ARG A 17 4.58 12.91 -6.34
N ILE A 18 4.59 11.92 -5.46
CA ILE A 18 3.93 10.63 -5.67
C ILE A 18 2.43 10.82 -5.84
N VAL A 19 1.80 11.62 -4.98
CA VAL A 19 0.36 11.92 -5.06
C VAL A 19 0.01 12.63 -6.37
N ARG A 20 0.78 13.65 -6.75
CA ARG A 20 0.56 14.37 -8.03
C ARG A 20 0.68 13.46 -9.24
N ASP A 21 1.65 12.56 -9.24
CA ASP A 21 1.83 11.59 -10.33
C ASP A 21 0.65 10.61 -10.38
N ALA A 22 0.24 10.08 -9.24
CA ALA A 22 -0.93 9.21 -9.14
C ALA A 22 -2.21 9.91 -9.60
N GLN A 23 -2.42 11.17 -9.22
CA GLN A 23 -3.58 11.97 -9.66
C GLN A 23 -3.60 12.16 -11.17
N ARG A 24 -2.46 12.50 -11.79
CA ARG A 24 -2.38 12.63 -13.26
C ARG A 24 -2.70 11.33 -13.98
N ARG A 25 -2.29 10.20 -13.43
CA ARG A 25 -2.54 8.87 -14.01
C ARG A 25 -3.97 8.39 -13.83
N SER A 26 -4.69 8.97 -12.88
CA SER A 26 -6.10 8.65 -12.60
C SER A 26 -7.09 9.60 -13.29
N GLU A 27 -6.63 10.46 -14.21
CA GLU A 27 -7.50 11.39 -14.92
C GLU A 27 -8.75 10.71 -15.49
N GLY A 28 -9.93 11.26 -15.15
CA GLY A 28 -11.22 10.72 -15.54
C GLY A 28 -11.81 9.68 -14.59
N ASN A 29 -11.08 9.25 -13.58
CA ASN A 29 -11.60 8.39 -12.49
C ASN A 29 -11.58 9.17 -11.18
N GLU A 30 -12.75 9.49 -10.66
CA GLU A 30 -12.89 10.03 -9.30
C GLU A 30 -12.56 8.92 -8.30
N LEU A 31 -11.33 8.88 -7.84
CA LEU A 31 -10.91 7.99 -6.76
C LEU A 31 -11.10 8.70 -5.43
N ASN A 32 -11.85 8.10 -4.54
CA ASN A 32 -12.02 8.60 -3.19
C ASN A 32 -10.75 8.33 -2.39
N PHE A 33 -9.84 9.30 -2.41
CA PHE A 33 -8.55 9.26 -1.75
C PHE A 33 -8.50 10.26 -0.60
N GLN A 34 -8.10 9.79 0.57
CA GLN A 34 -7.92 10.63 1.75
C GLN A 34 -6.53 11.27 1.75
N MET A 35 -6.48 12.61 1.72
CA MET A 35 -5.22 13.37 1.65
C MET A 35 -4.37 13.29 2.93
N ALA A 36 -4.99 13.07 4.08
CA ALA A 36 -4.30 12.95 5.36
C ALA A 36 -5.10 12.12 6.35
N GLY A 37 -4.40 11.42 7.23
CA GLY A 37 -4.97 10.62 8.31
C GLY A 37 -4.56 9.17 8.26
N ASP A 38 -5.27 8.35 9.01
CA ASP A 38 -5.03 6.92 9.05
C ASP A 38 -5.61 6.24 7.82
N ILE A 39 -4.83 5.36 7.20
CA ILE A 39 -5.26 4.51 6.09
C ILE A 39 -5.57 3.12 6.63
N PHE A 40 -6.75 2.63 6.26
CA PHE A 40 -7.29 1.33 6.64
C PHE A 40 -7.43 0.41 5.42
N PRO A 41 -7.49 -0.91 5.62
CA PRO A 41 -7.84 -1.84 4.55
C PRO A 41 -9.12 -1.43 3.80
N SER A 42 -9.20 -1.75 2.53
CA SER A 42 -10.24 -1.37 1.56
C SER A 42 -10.16 0.08 1.05
N GLN A 43 -9.37 0.94 1.68
CA GLN A 43 -9.19 2.30 1.18
C GLN A 43 -8.19 2.34 0.02
N VAL A 44 -8.35 3.37 -0.80
CA VAL A 44 -7.43 3.69 -1.91
C VAL A 44 -6.29 4.55 -1.36
N ALA A 45 -5.08 4.23 -1.79
CA ALA A 45 -3.88 4.98 -1.38
C ALA A 45 -2.85 5.02 -2.53
N PRO A 46 -1.95 6.00 -2.54
CA PRO A 46 -0.89 6.06 -3.53
C PRO A 46 0.18 5.02 -3.24
N VAL A 47 0.67 4.39 -4.29
CA VAL A 47 1.81 3.47 -4.27
C VAL A 47 2.78 3.81 -5.37
N LEU A 48 4.03 3.39 -5.22
CA LEU A 48 5.05 3.45 -6.27
C LEU A 48 5.16 2.08 -6.94
N VAL A 49 5.12 2.07 -8.26
CA VAL A 49 5.24 0.86 -9.07
C VAL A 49 6.20 1.09 -10.24
N SER A 50 6.74 0.01 -10.78
CA SER A 50 7.48 0.05 -12.03
C SER A 50 6.52 -0.03 -13.21
N ARG A 51 6.70 0.87 -14.17
CA ARG A 51 6.02 0.85 -15.47
C ARG A 51 7.07 1.03 -16.57
N GLY A 52 7.52 -0.09 -17.14
CA GLY A 52 8.69 -0.11 -18.01
C GLY A 52 9.95 0.24 -17.21
N GLU A 53 10.69 1.23 -17.68
CA GLU A 53 11.94 1.69 -17.03
C GLU A 53 11.71 2.81 -15.99
N LYS A 54 10.45 3.19 -15.74
CA LYS A 54 10.12 4.29 -14.83
C LYS A 54 9.46 3.79 -13.56
N ILE A 55 9.75 4.46 -12.46
CA ILE A 55 9.00 4.36 -11.21
C ILE A 55 7.96 5.46 -11.21
N VAL A 56 6.71 5.07 -11.03
CA VAL A 56 5.56 5.98 -11.10
C VAL A 56 4.67 5.83 -9.89
N GLY A 57 3.96 6.92 -9.53
CA GLY A 57 2.90 6.91 -8.55
C GLY A 57 1.58 6.52 -9.20
N GLU A 58 0.83 5.63 -8.56
CA GLU A 58 -0.54 5.33 -8.95
C GLU A 58 -1.39 5.01 -7.72
N PHE A 59 -2.72 5.17 -7.83
CA PHE A 59 -3.63 4.78 -6.76
C PHE A 59 -3.99 3.30 -6.87
N GLN A 60 -3.91 2.60 -5.76
CA GLN A 60 -4.34 1.21 -5.64
C GLN A 60 -5.19 1.04 -4.38
N GLN A 61 -6.04 0.02 -4.36
CA GLN A 61 -6.85 -0.33 -3.19
C GLN A 61 -6.06 -1.26 -2.28
N TRP A 62 -6.09 -1.02 -0.97
CA TRP A 62 -5.43 -1.89 -0.01
C TRP A 62 -6.28 -3.12 0.29
N GLY A 63 -5.74 -4.30 0.01
CA GLY A 63 -6.32 -5.58 0.31
C GLY A 63 -6.78 -6.37 -0.92
N LEU A 64 -6.45 -7.64 -0.93
CA LEU A 64 -6.96 -8.62 -1.89
C LEU A 64 -8.25 -9.26 -1.34
N PRO A 65 -9.19 -9.65 -2.22
CA PRO A 65 -10.36 -10.41 -1.77
C PRO A 65 -9.94 -11.70 -1.06
N GLY A 66 -10.58 -11.97 0.06
CA GLY A 66 -10.37 -13.21 0.77
C GLY A 66 -10.97 -14.41 0.04
N PHE A 67 -10.49 -15.60 0.37
CA PHE A 67 -10.96 -16.84 -0.24
C PHE A 67 -12.37 -17.19 0.26
N ARG A 68 -13.31 -17.47 -0.65
CA ARG A 68 -14.69 -17.88 -0.34
C ARG A 68 -15.46 -16.91 0.57
N GLY A 69 -15.35 -15.61 0.33
CA GLY A 69 -16.05 -14.58 1.12
C GLY A 69 -15.47 -14.34 2.52
N ARG A 70 -14.26 -14.85 2.80
CA ARG A 70 -13.53 -14.57 4.03
C ARG A 70 -12.93 -13.16 4.04
N GLN A 71 -12.38 -12.76 5.19
CA GLN A 71 -11.69 -11.49 5.36
C GLN A 71 -10.68 -11.21 4.24
N GLN A 72 -10.55 -9.94 3.89
CA GLN A 72 -9.51 -9.47 2.97
C GLN A 72 -8.12 -9.89 3.45
N ILE A 73 -7.26 -10.18 2.47
CA ILE A 73 -5.84 -10.40 2.69
C ILE A 73 -5.17 -9.03 2.56
N ILE A 74 -4.61 -8.52 3.64
CA ILE A 74 -4.00 -7.19 3.69
C ILE A 74 -2.48 -7.23 3.84
N ASN A 75 -1.95 -8.38 4.28
CA ASN A 75 -0.52 -8.60 4.49
C ASN A 75 -0.08 -9.94 3.90
N ALA A 76 1.22 -10.05 3.62
CA ALA A 76 1.90 -11.31 3.39
C ALA A 76 3.19 -11.33 4.21
N ARG A 77 3.57 -12.48 4.77
CA ARG A 77 4.84 -12.63 5.47
C ARG A 77 5.99 -12.69 4.47
N ALA A 78 6.96 -11.81 4.62
CA ALA A 78 8.13 -11.75 3.75
C ALA A 78 8.87 -13.10 3.70
N GLU A 79 8.91 -13.83 4.83
CA GLU A 79 9.60 -15.11 4.97
C GLU A 79 9.00 -16.22 4.09
N THR A 80 7.72 -16.16 3.77
CA THR A 80 7.00 -17.23 3.06
C THR A 80 6.30 -16.77 1.78
N VAL A 81 6.39 -15.50 1.43
CA VAL A 81 5.66 -14.92 0.29
C VAL A 81 6.02 -15.60 -1.04
N THR A 82 7.27 -16.03 -1.21
CA THR A 82 7.73 -16.70 -2.41
C THR A 82 7.23 -18.15 -2.53
N GLU A 83 6.84 -18.76 -1.42
CA GLU A 83 6.39 -20.15 -1.36
C GLU A 83 4.89 -20.29 -1.62
N LYS A 84 4.12 -19.26 -1.33
CA LYS A 84 2.65 -19.29 -1.47
C LYS A 84 2.22 -19.08 -2.91
N PRO A 85 1.48 -20.04 -3.51
CA PRO A 85 1.04 -19.94 -4.91
C PRO A 85 0.31 -18.62 -5.23
N MET A 86 -0.53 -18.13 -4.33
CA MET A 86 -1.31 -16.91 -4.54
C MET A 86 -0.46 -15.64 -4.66
N PHE A 87 0.76 -15.63 -4.12
CA PHE A 87 1.65 -14.47 -4.14
C PHE A 87 2.82 -14.61 -5.11
N ARG A 88 3.04 -15.79 -5.65
CA ARG A 88 4.22 -16.12 -6.47
C ARG A 88 4.40 -15.19 -7.66
N ARG A 89 3.32 -14.92 -8.39
CA ARG A 89 3.35 -14.01 -9.54
C ARG A 89 3.59 -12.57 -9.12
N SER A 90 2.90 -12.11 -8.08
CA SER A 90 3.00 -10.73 -7.62
C SER A 90 4.37 -10.41 -7.05
N ILE A 91 4.98 -11.31 -6.28
CA ILE A 91 6.34 -11.09 -5.78
C ILE A 91 7.39 -11.08 -6.89
N ALA A 92 7.16 -11.83 -7.97
CA ALA A 92 8.06 -11.85 -9.12
C ALA A 92 7.93 -10.59 -10.01
N PHE A 93 6.71 -10.13 -10.29
CA PHE A 93 6.43 -9.16 -11.34
C PHE A 93 5.61 -7.94 -10.92
N GLN A 94 4.99 -7.95 -9.76
CA GLN A 94 4.06 -6.91 -9.32
C GLN A 94 4.41 -6.41 -7.91
N ARG A 95 5.62 -5.93 -7.76
CA ARG A 95 6.10 -5.32 -6.52
C ARG A 95 5.74 -3.84 -6.50
N CYS A 96 5.42 -3.35 -5.31
CA CYS A 96 5.16 -1.94 -5.09
C CYS A 96 5.79 -1.47 -3.79
N VAL A 97 5.82 -0.16 -3.63
CA VAL A 97 6.27 0.50 -2.42
C VAL A 97 5.17 1.43 -1.95
N ILE A 98 4.81 1.35 -0.69
CA ILE A 98 3.73 2.15 -0.09
C ILE A 98 4.36 3.27 0.73
N PRO A 99 4.25 4.54 0.29
CA PRO A 99 4.72 5.67 1.08
C PRO A 99 3.80 5.90 2.28
N ALA A 100 4.38 6.15 3.43
CA ALA A 100 3.68 6.42 4.68
C ALA A 100 4.41 7.48 5.49
N THR A 101 3.69 8.19 6.36
CA THR A 101 4.30 9.08 7.35
C THR A 101 4.58 8.35 8.66
N GLY A 102 3.95 7.23 8.88
CA GLY A 102 4.17 6.31 9.99
C GLY A 102 3.26 5.10 9.90
N PHE A 103 3.45 4.13 10.76
CA PHE A 103 2.58 2.97 10.83
C PHE A 103 2.36 2.51 12.26
N TYR A 104 1.28 1.74 12.45
CA TYR A 104 0.88 1.24 13.76
C TYR A 104 1.10 -0.27 13.83
N GLU A 105 1.56 -0.72 14.99
CA GLU A 105 1.60 -2.13 15.36
C GLU A 105 1.10 -2.32 16.78
N TRP A 106 0.60 -3.51 17.08
CA TRP A 106 0.12 -3.91 18.39
C TRP A 106 0.92 -5.10 18.89
N ASP A 107 1.31 -5.07 20.16
CA ASP A 107 1.92 -6.22 20.81
C ASP A 107 0.87 -7.29 21.18
N THR A 108 1.31 -8.41 21.74
CA THR A 108 0.42 -9.49 22.17
C THR A 108 -0.53 -9.08 23.31
N ALA A 109 -0.17 -8.07 24.08
CA ALA A 109 -1.01 -7.49 25.14
C ALA A 109 -1.95 -6.39 24.60
N LYS A 110 -1.97 -6.17 23.27
CA LYS A 110 -2.80 -5.19 22.56
C LYS A 110 -2.44 -3.73 22.86
N HIS A 111 -1.23 -3.46 23.30
CA HIS A 111 -0.72 -2.09 23.34
C HIS A 111 -0.41 -1.62 21.92
N LYS A 112 -0.84 -0.39 21.61
CA LYS A 112 -0.62 0.23 20.31
C LYS A 112 0.68 1.01 20.30
N TYR A 113 1.50 0.76 19.29
CA TYR A 113 2.74 1.49 19.03
C TYR A 113 2.67 2.19 17.69
N PHE A 114 3.22 3.40 17.64
CA PHE A 114 3.36 4.17 16.41
C PHE A 114 4.84 4.30 16.05
N PHE A 115 5.16 3.95 14.81
CA PHE A 115 6.52 3.99 14.27
C PHE A 115 6.62 5.05 13.20
N GLN A 116 7.61 5.91 13.31
CA GLN A 116 7.92 6.93 12.30
C GLN A 116 9.43 7.14 12.22
N MET A 117 9.88 7.68 11.07
CA MET A 117 11.26 8.12 10.87
C MET A 117 11.33 9.62 11.07
N PRO A 118 12.27 10.15 11.89
CA PRO A 118 12.41 11.59 12.06
C PRO A 118 12.76 12.30 10.75
N GLY A 119 11.92 13.28 10.35
CA GLY A 119 12.18 14.16 9.20
C GLY A 119 12.09 13.53 7.83
N GLN A 120 11.59 12.31 7.70
CA GLN A 120 11.47 11.62 6.41
C GLN A 120 10.31 10.63 6.39
N PRO A 121 9.73 10.34 5.20
CA PRO A 121 8.70 9.33 5.08
C PRO A 121 9.26 7.92 5.25
N ILE A 122 8.36 6.97 5.51
CA ILE A 122 8.62 5.54 5.48
C ILE A 122 8.11 4.97 4.16
N TYR A 123 8.83 3.99 3.64
CA TYR A 123 8.43 3.26 2.43
C TYR A 123 8.27 1.78 2.79
N LEU A 124 7.01 1.32 2.83
CA LEU A 124 6.67 -0.05 3.14
C LEU A 124 6.75 -0.91 1.87
N ALA A 125 7.31 -2.11 1.99
CA ALA A 125 7.33 -3.06 0.89
C ALA A 125 5.97 -3.68 0.67
N GLY A 126 5.58 -3.88 -0.58
CA GLY A 126 4.32 -4.49 -0.94
C GLY A 126 4.36 -5.23 -2.27
N ILE A 127 3.29 -5.94 -2.52
CA ILE A 127 2.98 -6.57 -3.79
C ILE A 127 1.55 -6.25 -4.16
N TYR A 128 1.19 -6.33 -5.44
CA TYR A 128 -0.17 -6.08 -5.90
C TYR A 128 -0.61 -7.11 -6.93
N ASP A 129 -1.91 -7.19 -7.12
CA ASP A 129 -2.52 -7.96 -8.21
C ASP A 129 -3.72 -7.19 -8.77
N ASN A 130 -4.08 -7.51 -10.01
CA ASN A 130 -5.26 -6.95 -10.65
C ASN A 130 -6.45 -7.86 -10.40
N ILE A 131 -7.46 -7.33 -9.71
CA ILE A 131 -8.68 -8.06 -9.39
C ILE A 131 -9.86 -7.38 -10.07
N ASN A 132 -10.38 -8.01 -11.10
CA ASN A 132 -11.52 -7.48 -11.89
C ASN A 132 -11.30 -6.04 -12.39
N GLY A 133 -10.09 -5.74 -12.86
CA GLY A 133 -9.73 -4.42 -13.37
C GLY A 133 -9.24 -3.42 -12.32
N VAL A 134 -9.22 -3.78 -11.05
CA VAL A 134 -8.73 -2.93 -9.96
C VAL A 134 -7.40 -3.47 -9.44
N ASN A 135 -6.39 -2.63 -9.42
CA ASN A 135 -5.12 -2.97 -8.78
C ASN A 135 -5.25 -2.89 -7.26
N CYS A 136 -4.98 -4.00 -6.60
CA CYS A 136 -5.06 -4.14 -5.15
C CYS A 136 -3.69 -4.50 -4.58
N PHE A 137 -3.23 -3.74 -3.59
CA PHE A 137 -1.94 -4.01 -2.94
C PHE A 137 -2.10 -4.65 -1.56
N ILE A 138 -1.05 -5.34 -1.14
CA ILE A 138 -0.88 -5.81 0.24
C ILE A 138 0.51 -5.45 0.73
N ILE A 139 0.67 -5.34 2.05
CA ILE A 139 1.94 -4.99 2.70
C ILE A 139 2.67 -6.27 3.12
N LEU A 140 3.97 -6.33 2.87
CA LEU A 140 4.85 -7.40 3.31
C LEU A 140 5.32 -7.21 4.75
#